data_ac57a85e7718d8d2507027d4512318d1
#
_entry.id   ac57a85e7718d8d2507027d4512318d1
#
_cell.length_a   1.000
_cell.length_b   1.000
_cell.length_c   1.000
_cell.angle_alpha   90.00
_cell.angle_beta   90.00
_cell.angle_gamma   90.00
#
_symmetry.space_group_name_H-M   'P 1'
#
loop_
_entity.id
_entity.type
_entity.pdbx_description
1 polymer ?
#
loop_
_entity_poly.entity_id
_entity_poly.type
_entity_poly.pdbx_seq_one_letter_code
_entity_poly.pdbx_strand_id
1 'polypeptide(L)'
;MKFISVRDLRNQSGTIQRALAEENITVTSNGKPFALMVGIPEGDDPAELERLIRKARAEWALSRIRSRARQYGLDRLTMDEIDAEIQAARAERAR
;
A
#
# COMPACT_ATOMS: atom_id res chain seq x y z
N MET A 1 1.14 7.38 13.18
CA MET A 1 1.98 6.53 12.31
C MET A 1 3.43 6.68 12.71
N LYS A 2 4.16 5.58 12.80
CA LYS A 2 5.56 5.57 13.17
C LYS A 2 6.43 5.36 11.94
N PHE A 3 7.59 6.01 11.89
CA PHE A 3 8.57 5.85 10.81
C PHE A 3 9.81 5.13 11.35
N ILE A 4 10.30 4.14 10.62
CA ILE A 4 11.52 3.42 10.98
C ILE A 4 12.39 3.24 9.73
N SER A 5 13.70 3.09 9.95
CA SER A 5 14.62 2.76 8.87
C SER A 5 14.70 1.25 8.67
N VAL A 6 15.26 0.84 7.53
CA VAL A 6 15.54 -0.59 7.28
C VAL A 6 16.47 -1.15 8.36
N ARG A 7 17.43 -0.35 8.83
CA ARG A 7 18.33 -0.77 9.90
C ARG A 7 17.57 -1.05 11.19
N ASP A 8 16.63 -0.18 11.57
CA ASP A 8 15.81 -0.38 12.76
C ASP A 8 14.94 -1.63 12.63
N LEU A 9 14.41 -1.88 11.42
CA LEU A 9 13.63 -3.07 11.15
C LEU A 9 14.45 -4.34 11.40
N ARG A 10 15.73 -4.31 11.02
CA ARG A 10 16.63 -5.44 11.22
C ARG A 10 16.99 -5.66 12.69
N ASN A 11 17.20 -4.59 13.43
CA ASN A 11 17.80 -4.64 14.76
C ASN A 11 16.80 -4.58 15.92
N GLN A 12 15.55 -4.16 15.67
CA GLN A 12 14.57 -3.88 16.73
C GLN A 12 13.23 -4.58 16.50
N SER A 13 13.29 -5.86 16.10
CA SER A 13 12.07 -6.60 15.72
C SER A 13 11.04 -6.68 16.86
N GLY A 14 11.49 -6.88 18.10
CA GLY A 14 10.58 -6.96 19.25
C GLY A 14 9.83 -5.65 19.51
N THR A 15 10.54 -4.54 19.42
CA THR A 15 9.95 -3.21 19.58
C THR A 15 8.93 -2.94 18.47
N ILE A 16 9.27 -3.34 17.25
CA ILE A 16 8.41 -3.16 16.08
C ILE A 16 7.13 -3.97 16.20
N GLN A 17 7.23 -5.23 16.66
CA GLN A 17 6.05 -6.06 16.88
C GLN A 17 5.08 -5.43 17.88
N ARG A 18 5.60 -4.87 18.95
CA ARG A 18 4.76 -4.19 19.94
C ARG A 18 4.12 -2.93 19.37
N ALA A 19 4.87 -2.15 18.59
CA ALA A 19 4.34 -0.94 17.97
C ALA A 19 3.24 -1.25 16.94
N LEU A 20 3.38 -2.35 16.20
CA LEU A 20 2.39 -2.76 15.20
C LEU A 20 1.04 -3.14 15.81
N ALA A 21 1.00 -3.50 17.10
CA ALA A 21 -0.27 -3.76 17.78
C ALA A 21 -1.11 -2.48 17.93
N GLU A 22 -0.50 -1.31 17.86
CA GLU A 22 -1.17 -0.02 18.11
C GLU A 22 -1.25 0.85 16.87
N GLU A 23 -0.27 0.79 15.95
CA GLU A 23 -0.21 1.68 14.79
C GLU A 23 0.52 1.04 13.62
N ASN A 24 0.29 1.59 12.43
CA ASN A 24 1.03 1.18 11.24
C ASN A 24 2.42 1.82 11.25
N ILE A 25 3.36 1.19 10.56
CA ILE A 25 4.76 1.66 10.51
C ILE A 25 5.17 1.88 9.07
N THR A 26 5.72 3.06 8.79
CA THR A 26 6.31 3.37 7.49
C THR A 26 7.79 3.03 7.54
N VAL A 27 8.26 2.22 6.61
CA VAL A 27 9.67 1.83 6.50
C VAL A 27 10.35 2.72 5.47
N THR A 28 11.50 3.29 5.85
CA THR A 28 12.26 4.19 4.98
C THR A 28 13.62 3.60 4.64
N SER A 29 14.11 3.96 3.45
CA SER A 29 15.48 3.67 3.02
C SER A 29 16.10 4.97 2.55
N ASN A 30 17.24 5.34 3.14
CA ASN A 30 17.91 6.62 2.85
C ASN A 30 16.97 7.82 3.02
N GLY A 31 16.12 7.75 4.05
CA GLY A 31 15.15 8.81 4.35
C GLY A 31 13.90 8.81 3.49
N LYS A 32 13.78 7.89 2.53
CA LYS A 32 12.63 7.83 1.62
C LYS A 32 11.69 6.68 2.01
N PRO A 33 10.39 6.95 2.19
CA PRO A 33 9.43 5.90 2.46
C PRO A 33 9.30 4.96 1.26
N PHE A 34 9.31 3.66 1.50
CA PHE A 34 9.12 2.69 0.42
C PHE A 34 8.16 1.56 0.79
N ALA A 35 7.79 1.43 2.05
CA ALA A 35 6.89 0.37 2.48
C ALA A 35 6.06 0.79 3.69
N LEU A 36 4.89 0.19 3.80
CA LEU A 36 4.02 0.35 4.95
C LEU A 36 3.82 -1.02 5.58
N MET A 37 4.09 -1.13 6.88
CA MET A 37 3.83 -2.34 7.65
C MET A 37 2.51 -2.20 8.38
N VAL A 38 1.67 -3.20 8.25
CA VAL A 38 0.36 -3.26 8.90
C VAL A 38 0.35 -4.48 9.82
N GLY A 39 0.02 -4.26 11.08
CA GLY A 39 -0.07 -5.36 12.04
C GLY A 39 -1.27 -6.26 11.74
N ILE A 40 -1.12 -7.54 12.04
CA ILE A 40 -2.21 -8.51 11.93
C ILE A 40 -2.70 -8.78 13.35
N PRO A 41 -3.96 -8.42 13.70
CA PRO A 41 -4.47 -8.73 15.03
C PRO A 41 -4.43 -10.22 15.32
N GLU A 42 -4.20 -10.55 16.58
CA GLU A 42 -4.13 -11.95 16.99
C GLU A 42 -5.45 -12.66 16.66
N GLY A 43 -5.33 -13.83 16.03
CA GLY A 43 -6.48 -14.61 15.61
C GLY A 43 -7.03 -14.27 14.23
N ASP A 44 -6.61 -13.16 13.62
CA ASP A 44 -7.07 -12.80 12.28
C ASP A 44 -6.28 -13.56 11.20
N ASP A 45 -6.95 -13.79 10.08
CA ASP A 45 -6.38 -14.48 8.93
C ASP A 45 -5.57 -13.50 8.07
N PRO A 46 -4.25 -13.70 7.91
CA PRO A 46 -3.45 -12.82 7.05
C PRO A 46 -3.94 -12.73 5.61
N ALA A 47 -4.49 -13.82 5.07
CA ALA A 47 -4.98 -13.83 3.69
C ALA A 47 -6.21 -12.94 3.53
N GLU A 48 -7.05 -12.85 4.54
CA GLU A 48 -8.22 -11.96 4.51
C GLU A 48 -7.79 -10.51 4.53
N LEU A 49 -6.85 -10.15 5.41
CA LEU A 49 -6.32 -8.80 5.47
C LEU A 49 -5.64 -8.41 4.15
N GLU A 50 -4.84 -9.31 3.58
CA GLU A 50 -4.19 -9.07 2.30
C GLU A 50 -5.21 -8.80 1.19
N ARG A 51 -6.32 -9.52 1.19
CA ARG A 51 -7.38 -9.33 0.21
C ARG A 51 -8.01 -7.95 0.32
N LEU A 52 -8.24 -7.47 1.55
CA LEU A 52 -8.78 -6.13 1.80
C LEU A 52 -7.79 -5.04 1.35
N ILE A 53 -6.52 -5.23 1.61
CA ILE A 53 -5.48 -4.30 1.18
C ILE A 53 -5.40 -4.25 -0.34
N ARG A 54 -5.50 -5.40 -0.99
CA ARG A 54 -5.49 -5.50 -2.45
C ARG A 54 -6.67 -4.75 -3.07
N LYS A 55 -7.84 -4.89 -2.47
CA LYS A 55 -9.04 -4.17 -2.90
C LYS A 55 -8.85 -2.65 -2.73
N ALA A 56 -8.31 -2.22 -1.60
CA ALA A 56 -8.06 -0.81 -1.33
C ALA A 56 -7.06 -0.23 -2.34
N ARG A 57 -6.04 -0.98 -2.73
CA ARG A 57 -5.06 -0.53 -3.73
C ARG A 57 -5.70 -0.36 -5.10
N ALA A 58 -6.60 -1.25 -5.48
CA ALA A 58 -7.33 -1.12 -6.74
C ALA A 58 -8.22 0.14 -6.74
N GLU A 59 -8.92 0.41 -5.65
CA GLU A 59 -9.73 1.62 -5.50
C GLU A 59 -8.88 2.88 -5.56
N TRP A 60 -7.70 2.86 -4.97
CA TRP A 60 -6.76 3.96 -5.01
C TRP A 60 -6.28 4.23 -6.45
N ALA A 61 -5.97 3.16 -7.21
CA ALA A 61 -5.57 3.30 -8.60
C ALA A 61 -6.68 3.95 -9.44
N LEU A 62 -7.93 3.52 -9.25
CA LEU A 62 -9.08 4.13 -9.92
C LEU A 62 -9.25 5.61 -9.55
N SER A 63 -9.08 5.94 -8.27
CA SER A 63 -9.16 7.32 -7.80
C SER A 63 -8.12 8.20 -8.48
N ARG A 64 -6.91 7.70 -8.68
CA ARG A 64 -5.84 8.42 -9.37
C ARG A 64 -6.18 8.65 -10.85
N ILE A 65 -6.76 7.65 -11.51
CA ILE A 65 -7.20 7.79 -12.90
C ILE A 65 -8.26 8.87 -13.02
N ARG A 66 -9.25 8.86 -12.15
CA ARG A 66 -10.33 9.88 -12.14
C ARG A 66 -9.77 11.28 -11.88
N SER A 67 -8.82 11.39 -10.99
CA SER A 67 -8.17 12.67 -10.69
C SER A 67 -7.43 13.22 -11.91
N ARG A 68 -6.69 12.37 -12.62
CA ARG A 68 -6.01 12.74 -13.85
C ARG A 68 -7.00 13.13 -14.93
N ALA A 69 -8.09 12.38 -15.08
CA ALA A 69 -9.12 12.68 -16.06
C ALA A 69 -9.73 14.07 -15.84
N ARG A 70 -10.02 14.40 -14.59
CA ARG A 70 -10.54 15.73 -14.25
C ARG A 70 -9.52 16.83 -14.51
N GLN A 71 -8.25 16.58 -14.17
CA GLN A 71 -7.17 17.55 -14.33
C GLN A 71 -6.95 17.91 -15.81
N TYR A 72 -7.07 16.95 -16.71
CA TYR A 72 -6.83 17.14 -18.14
C TYR A 72 -8.11 17.28 -18.96
N GLY A 73 -9.28 17.40 -18.33
CA GLY A 73 -10.54 17.51 -19.01
C GLY A 73 -10.98 16.24 -19.72
N LEU A 74 -10.44 15.10 -19.33
CA LEU A 74 -10.76 13.81 -19.92
C LEU A 74 -11.81 13.10 -19.05
N ASP A 75 -13.07 13.51 -19.20
CA ASP A 75 -14.15 13.00 -18.36
C ASP A 75 -14.57 11.56 -18.70
N ARG A 76 -14.02 10.99 -19.76
CA ARG A 76 -14.36 9.65 -20.20
C ARG A 76 -13.11 8.80 -20.38
N LEU A 77 -12.96 7.80 -19.52
CA LEU A 77 -11.92 6.78 -19.64
C LEU A 77 -12.53 5.54 -20.28
N THR A 78 -11.79 4.93 -21.20
CA THR A 78 -12.20 3.65 -21.77
C THR A 78 -11.93 2.54 -20.75
N MET A 79 -12.67 1.42 -20.88
CA MET A 79 -12.43 0.24 -20.06
C MET A 79 -11.00 -0.29 -20.25
N ASP A 80 -10.48 -0.20 -21.46
CA ASP A 80 -9.11 -0.63 -21.76
C ASP A 80 -8.08 0.17 -20.98
N GLU A 81 -8.27 1.47 -20.86
CA GLU A 81 -7.37 2.34 -20.09
C GLU A 81 -7.42 2.01 -18.60
N ILE A 82 -8.62 1.77 -18.06
CA ILE A 82 -8.81 1.36 -16.68
C ILE A 82 -8.15 0.01 -16.43
N ASP A 83 -8.36 -0.95 -17.30
CA ASP A 83 -7.77 -2.29 -17.19
C ASP A 83 -6.24 -2.23 -17.23
N ALA A 84 -5.68 -1.40 -18.12
CA ALA A 84 -4.23 -1.23 -18.22
C ALA A 84 -3.65 -0.69 -16.92
N GLU A 85 -4.29 0.28 -16.28
CA GLU A 85 -3.83 0.84 -15.01
C GLU A 85 -3.91 -0.19 -13.88
N ILE A 86 -4.98 -0.98 -13.85
CA ILE A 86 -5.12 -2.05 -12.86
C ILE A 86 -4.03 -3.10 -13.03
N GLN A 87 -3.72 -3.48 -14.27
CA GLN A 87 -2.67 -4.44 -14.56
C GLN A 87 -1.29 -3.90 -14.20
N ALA A 88 -1.03 -2.62 -14.45
CA ALA A 88 0.22 -1.99 -14.05
C ALA A 88 0.40 -2.02 -12.53
N ALA A 89 -0.66 -1.75 -11.77
CA ALA A 89 -0.62 -1.81 -10.31
C ALA A 89 -0.35 -3.24 -9.83
N ARG A 90 -0.95 -4.24 -10.47
CA ARG A 90 -0.70 -5.65 -10.15
C ARG A 90 0.73 -6.07 -10.46
N ALA A 91 1.29 -5.60 -11.57
CA ALA A 91 2.67 -5.91 -11.97
C ALA A 91 3.66 -5.33 -10.97
N GLU A 92 3.44 -4.09 -10.51
CA GLU A 92 4.28 -3.48 -9.48
C GLU A 92 4.26 -4.29 -8.19
N ARG A 93 3.12 -4.83 -7.83
CA ARG A 93 2.98 -5.61 -6.61
C ARG A 93 3.63 -7.00 -6.72
N ALA A 94 3.71 -7.56 -7.91
CA ALA A 94 4.31 -8.87 -8.14
C ALA A 94 5.84 -8.87 -8.09
N ARG A 95 6.48 -7.71 -8.06
CA ARG A 95 7.94 -7.56 -8.02
C ARG A 95 8.51 -7.65 -6.63
#